data_20131d89e41509769f61e4bc6e354d4c
#
_entry.id   20131d89e41509769f61e4bc6e354d4c
#
_cell.length_a   1.000
_cell.length_b   1.000
_cell.length_c   1.000
_cell.angle_alpha   90.00
_cell.angle_beta   90.00
_cell.angle_gamma   90.00
#
_symmetry.space_group_name_H-M   'P 1'
#
loop_
_entity.id
_entity.type
_entity.pdbx_description
1 polymer ?
#
loop_
_entity_poly.entity_id
_entity_poly.type
_entity_poly.pdbx_seq_one_letter_code
_entity_poly.pdbx_strand_id
1 'polypeptide(L)'
;MYSEQNPARHYIALTFVWLLLGAALGLHFPDVDTRFQWLISPRLLLHRSAVTHGLIVPSLLFLSARAKDKAPSFRSFVIGFSLASAVHLCFDFFPKGWVGFALIHVPLYGRTTALFSQAWIMLGVLACLYLAFLLARRLIELAFGAGILAASFIVSAAENAGSVLNALTLLIVAGVAVVTARRFRKAASEIIR
;
A
#
# COMPACT_ATOMS: atom_id res chain seq x y z
N MET A 1 -27.53 18.58 29.19
CA MET A 1 -27.03 19.42 28.08
C MET A 1 -26.26 18.50 27.16
N TYR A 2 -26.90 17.81 26.20
CA TYR A 2 -26.22 16.98 25.21
C TYR A 2 -25.64 17.92 24.16
N SER A 3 -24.32 18.00 24.08
CA SER A 3 -23.62 18.70 23.02
C SER A 3 -23.94 17.98 21.70
N GLU A 4 -24.67 18.64 20.82
CA GLU A 4 -24.85 18.16 19.43
C GLU A 4 -23.47 17.99 18.80
N GLN A 5 -23.01 16.75 18.74
CA GLN A 5 -21.73 16.43 18.09
C GLN A 5 -21.89 16.79 16.61
N ASN A 6 -21.10 17.75 16.16
CA ASN A 6 -21.07 18.17 14.76
C ASN A 6 -20.74 16.96 13.88
N PRO A 7 -21.67 16.49 13.00
CA PRO A 7 -21.51 15.27 12.21
C PRO A 7 -20.27 15.30 11.31
N ALA A 8 -19.85 16.50 10.89
CA ALA A 8 -18.64 16.66 10.08
C ALA A 8 -17.35 16.33 10.86
N ARG A 9 -17.28 16.77 12.14
CA ARG A 9 -16.11 16.47 13.01
C ARG A 9 -16.02 14.98 13.30
N HIS A 10 -17.16 14.33 13.56
CA HIS A 10 -17.21 12.89 13.80
C HIS A 10 -16.73 12.10 12.57
N TYR A 11 -17.19 12.49 11.36
CA TYR A 11 -16.72 11.87 10.11
C TYR A 11 -15.21 12.03 9.92
N ILE A 12 -14.67 13.22 10.15
CA ILE A 12 -13.23 13.49 10.01
C ILE A 12 -12.41 12.61 10.97
N ALA A 13 -12.82 12.55 12.24
CA ALA A 13 -12.14 11.75 13.27
C ALA A 13 -12.16 10.25 12.91
N LEU A 14 -13.32 9.71 12.50
CA LEU A 14 -13.43 8.31 12.08
C LEU A 14 -12.57 8.01 10.84
N THR A 15 -12.59 8.89 9.84
CA THR A 15 -11.75 8.75 8.65
C THR A 15 -10.28 8.65 9.03
N PHE A 16 -9.82 9.55 9.91
CA PHE A 16 -8.43 9.58 10.39
C PHE A 16 -8.06 8.30 11.14
N VAL A 17 -8.88 7.86 12.09
CA VAL A 17 -8.63 6.64 12.89
C VAL A 17 -8.52 5.41 11.98
N TRP A 18 -9.45 5.23 11.05
CA TRP A 18 -9.42 4.08 10.16
C TRP A 18 -8.26 4.11 9.16
N LEU A 19 -7.88 5.29 8.68
CA LEU A 19 -6.67 5.47 7.88
C LEU A 19 -5.41 5.07 8.66
N LEU A 20 -5.29 5.52 9.92
CA LEU A 20 -4.15 5.16 10.77
C LEU A 20 -4.09 3.67 11.08
N LEU A 21 -5.22 3.05 11.42
CA LEU A 21 -5.28 1.60 11.65
C LEU A 21 -4.89 0.81 10.40
N GLY A 22 -5.40 1.22 9.25
CA GLY A 22 -5.01 0.63 7.97
C GLY A 22 -3.52 0.79 7.71
N ALA A 23 -2.98 1.99 7.93
CA ALA A 23 -1.56 2.26 7.71
C ALA A 23 -0.65 1.45 8.64
N ALA A 24 -0.97 1.37 9.93
CA ALA A 24 -0.21 0.57 10.88
C ALA A 24 -0.15 -0.89 10.47
N LEU A 25 -1.29 -1.46 10.03
CA LEU A 25 -1.31 -2.83 9.53
C LEU A 25 -0.59 -2.95 8.18
N GLY A 26 -0.83 -2.04 7.24
CA GLY A 26 -0.24 -2.10 5.90
C GLY A 26 1.28 -1.95 5.88
N LEU A 27 1.84 -1.20 6.84
CA LEU A 27 3.28 -1.03 6.97
C LEU A 27 3.99 -2.32 7.39
N HIS A 28 3.35 -3.14 8.24
CA HIS A 28 3.94 -4.37 8.78
C HIS A 28 3.40 -5.64 8.12
N PHE A 29 2.35 -5.53 7.32
CA PHE A 29 1.70 -6.69 6.70
C PHE A 29 2.62 -7.46 5.76
N PRO A 30 3.45 -6.84 4.89
CA PRO A 30 4.32 -7.61 4.03
C PRO A 30 5.22 -8.57 4.82
N ASP A 31 5.71 -8.15 5.98
CA ASP A 31 6.58 -8.96 6.85
C ASP A 31 5.83 -9.96 7.75
N VAL A 32 4.52 -10.06 7.63
CA VAL A 32 3.74 -11.02 8.44
C VAL A 32 4.17 -12.46 8.21
N ASP A 33 4.67 -12.76 7.02
CA ASP A 33 5.21 -14.06 6.66
C ASP A 33 6.40 -14.48 7.56
N THR A 34 7.24 -13.54 8.00
CA THR A 34 8.34 -13.83 8.93
C THR A 34 7.86 -14.32 10.29
N ARG A 35 6.69 -13.86 10.72
CA ARG A 35 6.10 -14.24 12.01
C ARG A 35 5.46 -15.63 12.00
N PHE A 36 5.08 -16.12 10.83
CA PHE A 36 4.40 -17.41 10.67
C PHE A 36 5.27 -18.51 10.06
N GLN A 37 6.51 -18.19 9.63
CA GLN A 37 7.41 -19.16 9.00
C GLN A 37 7.80 -20.33 9.91
N TRP A 38 7.66 -20.20 11.23
CA TRP A 38 7.89 -21.30 12.18
C TRP A 38 6.70 -22.26 12.29
N LEU A 39 5.48 -21.83 11.89
CA LEU A 39 4.27 -22.64 11.88
C LEU A 39 4.00 -23.30 10.53
N ILE A 40 4.48 -22.68 9.46
CA ILE A 40 4.14 -23.04 8.09
C ILE A 40 5.42 -23.49 7.37
N SER A 41 5.32 -24.60 6.62
CA SER A 41 6.46 -25.11 5.85
C SER A 41 7.10 -24.00 5.00
N PRO A 42 8.45 -23.90 4.96
CA PRO A 42 9.16 -22.94 4.10
C PRO A 42 8.86 -23.09 2.60
N ARG A 43 8.29 -24.24 2.18
CA ARG A 43 7.82 -24.41 0.80
C ARG A 43 6.56 -23.59 0.50
N LEU A 44 5.73 -23.33 1.53
CA LEU A 44 4.48 -22.60 1.40
C LEU A 44 4.64 -21.12 1.76
N LEU A 45 5.37 -20.83 2.84
CA LEU A 45 5.56 -19.47 3.32
C LEU A 45 7.02 -19.23 3.67
N LEU A 46 7.63 -18.30 2.98
CA LEU A 46 8.96 -17.78 3.25
C LEU A 46 8.91 -16.27 3.18
N HIS A 47 9.81 -15.59 3.88
CA HIS A 47 9.92 -14.13 3.80
C HIS A 47 9.98 -13.63 2.36
N ARG A 48 9.25 -12.57 2.08
CA ARG A 48 8.94 -12.02 0.75
C ARG A 48 8.11 -12.95 -0.11
N SER A 49 7.05 -13.53 0.49
CA SER A 49 6.06 -14.28 -0.26
C SER A 49 5.36 -13.39 -1.29
N ALA A 50 5.12 -13.91 -2.49
CA ALA A 50 4.35 -13.23 -3.53
C ALA A 50 2.93 -12.82 -3.07
N VAL A 51 2.39 -13.48 -2.05
CA VAL A 51 1.07 -13.16 -1.48
C VAL A 51 1.14 -11.89 -0.63
N THR A 52 2.15 -11.77 0.22
CA THR A 52 2.30 -10.64 1.16
C THR A 52 3.03 -9.44 0.53
N HIS A 53 4.02 -9.69 -0.33
CA HIS A 53 4.85 -8.67 -0.96
C HIS A 53 4.41 -8.37 -2.40
N GLY A 54 3.18 -7.88 -2.58
CA GLY A 54 2.71 -7.54 -3.91
C GLY A 54 1.26 -7.05 -3.94
N LEU A 55 0.65 -7.23 -5.10
CA LEU A 55 -0.67 -6.65 -5.41
C LEU A 55 -1.86 -7.48 -4.91
N ILE A 56 -1.65 -8.74 -4.50
CA ILE A 56 -2.76 -9.68 -4.23
C ILE A 56 -3.66 -9.17 -3.10
N VAL A 57 -3.10 -8.97 -1.91
CA VAL A 57 -3.90 -8.57 -0.74
C VAL A 57 -4.50 -7.17 -0.87
N PRO A 58 -3.77 -6.13 -1.31
CA PRO A 58 -4.36 -4.83 -1.59
C PRO A 58 -5.51 -4.89 -2.58
N SER A 59 -5.42 -5.72 -3.64
CA SER A 59 -6.50 -5.89 -4.62
C SER A 59 -7.74 -6.55 -4.03
N LEU A 60 -7.58 -7.60 -3.20
CA LEU A 60 -8.69 -8.25 -2.51
C LEU A 60 -9.39 -7.29 -1.54
N LEU A 61 -8.62 -6.52 -0.77
CA LEU A 61 -9.16 -5.50 0.12
C LEU A 61 -9.91 -4.40 -0.65
N PHE A 62 -9.36 -3.96 -1.79
CA PHE A 62 -10.02 -2.99 -2.67
C PHE A 62 -11.37 -3.51 -3.19
N LEU A 63 -11.41 -4.73 -3.72
CA LEU A 63 -12.65 -5.34 -4.20
C LEU A 63 -13.68 -5.44 -3.07
N SER A 64 -13.25 -5.83 -1.87
CA SER A 64 -14.10 -5.89 -0.68
C SER A 64 -14.64 -4.52 -0.27
N ALA A 65 -13.80 -3.48 -0.34
CA ALA A 65 -14.19 -2.11 -0.01
C ALA A 65 -15.17 -1.54 -1.06
N ARG A 66 -15.01 -1.91 -2.32
CA ARG A 66 -15.90 -1.52 -3.41
C ARG A 66 -17.27 -2.22 -3.31
N ALA A 67 -17.29 -3.51 -2.98
CA ALA A 67 -18.51 -4.28 -2.79
C ALA A 67 -19.33 -3.78 -1.57
N LYS A 68 -18.65 -3.28 -0.54
CA LYS A 68 -19.24 -2.72 0.68
C LYS A 68 -19.30 -1.19 0.63
N ASP A 69 -19.81 -0.63 -0.45
CA ASP A 69 -19.83 0.85 -0.67
C ASP A 69 -20.50 1.65 0.47
N LYS A 70 -21.18 0.96 1.39
CA LYS A 70 -21.87 1.53 2.55
C LYS A 70 -21.02 1.70 3.82
N ALA A 71 -19.76 1.27 3.84
CA ALA A 71 -18.87 1.36 5.00
C ALA A 71 -17.69 2.33 4.75
N PRO A 72 -17.88 3.65 4.97
CA PRO A 72 -16.81 4.65 4.78
C PRO A 72 -15.54 4.34 5.58
N SER A 73 -15.70 3.77 6.77
CA SER A 73 -14.61 3.37 7.67
C SER A 73 -13.71 2.32 7.04
N PHE A 74 -14.30 1.25 6.48
CA PHE A 74 -13.53 0.19 5.83
C PHE A 74 -12.80 0.69 4.59
N ARG A 75 -13.41 1.60 3.83
CA ARG A 75 -12.74 2.27 2.69
C ARG A 75 -11.52 3.06 3.15
N SER A 76 -11.65 3.85 4.21
CA SER A 76 -10.54 4.61 4.78
C SER A 76 -9.42 3.68 5.28
N PHE A 77 -9.78 2.58 5.94
CA PHE A 77 -8.83 1.54 6.34
C PHE A 77 -8.04 1.01 5.14
N VAL A 78 -8.71 0.64 4.03
CA VAL A 78 -8.05 0.10 2.84
C VAL A 78 -7.16 1.14 2.16
N ILE A 79 -7.54 2.41 2.17
CA ILE A 79 -6.68 3.50 1.68
C ILE A 79 -5.38 3.54 2.50
N GLY A 80 -5.48 3.62 3.83
CA GLY A 80 -4.32 3.65 4.72
C GLY A 80 -3.42 2.43 4.56
N PHE A 81 -4.02 1.24 4.56
CA PHE A 81 -3.32 -0.04 4.34
C PHE A 81 -2.53 -0.02 3.02
N SER A 82 -3.18 0.33 1.92
CA SER A 82 -2.53 0.33 0.61
C SER A 82 -1.40 1.35 0.51
N LEU A 83 -1.59 2.56 1.05
CA LEU A 83 -0.54 3.59 1.03
C LEU A 83 0.70 3.18 1.82
N ALA A 84 0.53 2.64 3.02
CA ALA A 84 1.64 2.19 3.85
C ALA A 84 2.34 0.94 3.28
N SER A 85 1.58 -0.02 2.72
CA SER A 85 2.15 -1.16 2.00
C SER A 85 2.96 -0.73 0.78
N ALA A 86 2.53 0.30 0.03
CA ALA A 86 3.31 0.84 -1.07
C ALA A 86 4.68 1.35 -0.62
N VAL A 87 4.73 2.05 0.52
CA VAL A 87 6.00 2.53 1.10
C VAL A 87 6.89 1.35 1.49
N HIS A 88 6.35 0.37 2.23
CA HIS A 88 7.11 -0.82 2.62
C HIS A 88 7.73 -1.51 1.39
N LEU A 89 6.95 -1.78 0.36
CA LEU A 89 7.42 -2.40 -0.88
C LEU A 89 8.50 -1.57 -1.60
N CYS A 90 8.45 -0.22 -1.51
CA CYS A 90 9.52 0.62 -2.05
C CYS A 90 10.86 0.37 -1.35
N PHE A 91 10.86 0.16 -0.05
CA PHE A 91 12.09 -0.16 0.69
C PHE A 91 12.56 -1.60 0.46
N ASP A 92 11.65 -2.54 0.25
CA ASP A 92 11.98 -3.91 -0.12
C ASP A 92 12.56 -4.03 -1.53
N PHE A 93 12.28 -3.10 -2.40
CA PHE A 93 12.88 -3.06 -3.72
C PHE A 93 14.40 -2.89 -3.64
N PHE A 94 14.89 -2.11 -2.66
CA PHE A 94 16.31 -1.89 -2.39
C PHE A 94 16.62 -2.13 -0.90
N PRO A 95 16.58 -3.38 -0.43
CA PRO A 95 16.76 -3.68 0.99
C PRO A 95 18.16 -3.33 1.50
N LYS A 96 18.24 -2.89 2.77
CA LYS A 96 19.47 -2.54 3.43
C LYS A 96 20.46 -3.73 3.45
N GLY A 97 21.70 -3.46 3.13
CA GLY A 97 22.78 -4.46 3.21
C GLY A 97 22.79 -5.50 2.09
N TRP A 98 21.92 -5.39 1.10
CA TRP A 98 21.90 -6.28 -0.05
C TRP A 98 22.65 -5.69 -1.26
N VAL A 99 23.46 -6.51 -1.87
CA VAL A 99 24.04 -6.23 -3.19
C VAL A 99 23.10 -6.84 -4.23
N GLY A 100 21.95 -6.20 -4.47
CA GLY A 100 20.95 -6.72 -5.40
C GLY A 100 19.51 -6.44 -4.95
N PHE A 101 18.58 -7.21 -5.50
CA PHE A 101 17.15 -7.05 -5.29
C PHE A 101 16.59 -8.11 -4.34
N ALA A 102 15.53 -7.76 -3.61
CA ALA A 102 14.78 -8.73 -2.86
C ALA A 102 14.15 -9.77 -3.80
N LEU A 103 14.40 -11.06 -3.56
CA LEU A 103 13.83 -12.14 -4.36
C LEU A 103 12.49 -12.56 -3.77
N ILE A 104 11.46 -12.54 -4.59
CA ILE A 104 10.11 -12.98 -4.23
C ILE A 104 10.05 -14.51 -4.17
N HIS A 105 9.41 -15.03 -3.14
CA HIS A 105 9.09 -16.43 -2.96
C HIS A 105 7.66 -16.72 -3.43
N VAL A 106 7.50 -17.60 -4.40
CA VAL A 106 6.21 -18.12 -4.82
C VAL A 106 5.93 -19.45 -4.12
N PRO A 107 4.78 -19.60 -3.42
CA PRO A 107 4.43 -20.84 -2.76
C PRO A 107 4.57 -22.04 -3.68
N LEU A 108 5.16 -23.14 -3.18
CA LEU A 108 5.45 -24.39 -3.89
C LEU A 108 6.53 -24.30 -5.00
N TYR A 109 6.76 -23.13 -5.58
CA TYR A 109 7.77 -22.94 -6.64
C TYR A 109 9.15 -22.58 -6.08
N GLY A 110 9.20 -21.77 -5.00
CA GLY A 110 10.45 -21.28 -4.42
C GLY A 110 10.77 -19.83 -4.79
N ARG A 111 12.06 -19.47 -4.73
CA ARG A 111 12.51 -18.11 -5.07
C ARG A 111 12.51 -17.89 -6.58
N THR A 112 12.03 -16.73 -6.98
CA THR A 112 11.94 -16.31 -8.38
C THR A 112 13.22 -15.60 -8.85
N THR A 113 13.28 -15.27 -10.14
CA THR A 113 14.38 -14.47 -10.71
C THR A 113 14.33 -13.02 -10.24
N ALA A 114 15.46 -12.32 -10.31
CA ALA A 114 15.53 -10.89 -9.97
C ALA A 114 14.55 -10.05 -10.80
N LEU A 115 14.49 -10.31 -12.11
CA LEU A 115 13.59 -9.56 -13.02
C LEU A 115 12.12 -9.74 -12.64
N PHE A 116 11.69 -10.98 -12.37
CA PHE A 116 10.32 -11.24 -11.91
C PHE A 116 10.06 -10.54 -10.59
N SER A 117 10.97 -10.63 -9.63
CA SER A 117 10.83 -10.03 -8.31
C SER A 117 10.69 -8.50 -8.39
N GLN A 118 11.52 -7.85 -9.21
CA GLN A 118 11.43 -6.40 -9.45
C GLN A 118 10.10 -6.01 -10.07
N ALA A 119 9.68 -6.72 -11.13
CA ALA A 119 8.40 -6.45 -11.78
C ALA A 119 7.23 -6.66 -10.81
N TRP A 120 7.27 -7.70 -9.99
CA TRP A 120 6.23 -8.02 -9.01
C TRP A 120 6.11 -6.95 -7.92
N ILE A 121 7.23 -6.53 -7.32
CA ILE A 121 7.25 -5.47 -6.30
C ILE A 121 6.80 -4.14 -6.92
N MET A 122 7.31 -3.78 -8.11
CA MET A 122 6.89 -2.56 -8.80
C MET A 122 5.39 -2.55 -9.09
N LEU A 123 4.84 -3.65 -9.61
CA LEU A 123 3.39 -3.78 -9.82
C LEU A 123 2.63 -3.67 -8.51
N GLY A 124 3.16 -4.22 -7.41
CA GLY A 124 2.61 -4.07 -6.06
C GLY A 124 2.54 -2.60 -5.62
N VAL A 125 3.63 -1.86 -5.76
CA VAL A 125 3.68 -0.42 -5.43
C VAL A 125 2.67 0.37 -6.27
N LEU A 126 2.67 0.17 -7.60
CA LEU A 126 1.74 0.84 -8.51
C LEU A 126 0.28 0.51 -8.17
N ALA A 127 -0.03 -0.77 -7.94
CA ALA A 127 -1.37 -1.21 -7.58
C ALA A 127 -1.81 -0.59 -6.25
N CYS A 128 -0.99 -0.65 -5.20
CA CYS A 128 -1.31 -0.08 -3.90
C CYS A 128 -1.65 1.41 -4.00
N LEU A 129 -0.80 2.21 -4.66
CA LEU A 129 -1.06 3.64 -4.85
C LEU A 129 -2.29 3.88 -5.70
N TYR A 130 -2.43 3.17 -6.82
CA TYR A 130 -3.56 3.33 -7.74
C TYR A 130 -4.90 3.01 -7.06
N LEU A 131 -4.97 1.88 -6.34
CA LEU A 131 -6.18 1.45 -5.64
C LEU A 131 -6.54 2.41 -4.50
N ALA A 132 -5.56 2.92 -3.75
CA ALA A 132 -5.78 3.94 -2.74
C ALA A 132 -6.38 5.22 -3.35
N PHE A 133 -5.81 5.70 -4.46
CA PHE A 133 -6.34 6.87 -5.16
C PHE A 133 -7.73 6.64 -5.76
N LEU A 134 -8.03 5.43 -6.23
CA LEU A 134 -9.38 5.11 -6.73
C LEU A 134 -10.43 5.13 -5.60
N LEU A 135 -10.06 4.73 -4.40
CA LEU A 135 -10.95 4.74 -3.24
C LEU A 135 -11.11 6.14 -2.63
N ALA A 136 -10.08 6.97 -2.67
CA ALA A 136 -10.13 8.33 -2.12
C ALA A 136 -11.08 9.20 -2.93
N ARG A 137 -12.23 9.56 -2.33
CA ARG A 137 -13.31 10.34 -2.97
C ARG A 137 -13.33 11.79 -2.50
N ARG A 138 -12.80 12.08 -1.30
CA ARG A 138 -12.84 13.39 -0.65
C ARG A 138 -11.44 13.97 -0.50
N LEU A 139 -11.34 15.31 -0.56
CA LEU A 139 -10.07 16.00 -0.38
C LEU A 139 -9.40 15.68 0.97
N ILE A 140 -10.20 15.52 2.03
CA ILE A 140 -9.70 15.15 3.36
C ILE A 140 -9.03 13.77 3.39
N GLU A 141 -9.55 12.80 2.63
CA GLU A 141 -8.95 11.46 2.49
C GLU A 141 -7.60 11.55 1.75
N LEU A 142 -7.48 12.42 0.76
CA LEU A 142 -6.23 12.67 0.05
C LEU A 142 -5.21 13.39 0.94
N ALA A 143 -5.63 14.38 1.72
CA ALA A 143 -4.76 15.11 2.64
C ALA A 143 -4.21 14.19 3.74
N PHE A 144 -5.06 13.41 4.40
CA PHE A 144 -4.62 12.42 5.38
C PHE A 144 -3.78 11.31 4.73
N GLY A 145 -4.14 10.88 3.52
CA GLY A 145 -3.36 9.92 2.75
C GLY A 145 -1.94 10.39 2.47
N ALA A 146 -1.75 11.66 2.12
CA ALA A 146 -0.42 12.26 1.96
C ALA A 146 0.36 12.24 3.29
N GLY A 147 -0.30 12.55 4.41
CA GLY A 147 0.29 12.44 5.75
C GLY A 147 0.72 11.00 6.09
N ILE A 148 -0.11 10.01 5.76
CA ILE A 148 0.20 8.58 5.93
C ILE A 148 1.42 8.18 5.10
N LEU A 149 1.49 8.58 3.83
CA LEU A 149 2.66 8.30 2.99
C LEU A 149 3.94 8.88 3.62
N ALA A 150 3.90 10.14 4.04
CA ALA A 150 5.04 10.79 4.66
C ALA A 150 5.45 10.11 5.98
N ALA A 151 4.50 9.82 6.87
CA ALA A 151 4.76 9.16 8.15
C ALA A 151 5.33 7.74 7.95
N SER A 152 4.72 6.94 7.06
CA SER A 152 5.19 5.60 6.73
C SER A 152 6.60 5.64 6.15
N PHE A 153 6.89 6.61 5.26
CA PHE A 153 8.21 6.79 4.70
C PHE A 153 9.26 7.13 5.77
N ILE A 154 8.94 8.04 6.70
CA ILE A 154 9.86 8.41 7.80
C ILE A 154 10.18 7.20 8.68
N VAL A 155 9.16 6.41 9.05
CA VAL A 155 9.34 5.19 9.86
C VAL A 155 10.24 4.19 9.12
N SER A 156 9.92 3.87 7.86
CA SER A 156 10.73 2.92 7.07
C SER A 156 12.15 3.44 6.80
N ALA A 157 12.33 4.74 6.61
CA ALA A 157 13.64 5.35 6.40
C ALA A 157 14.54 5.25 7.64
N ALA A 158 13.97 5.33 8.84
CA ALA A 158 14.71 5.15 10.09
C ALA A 158 15.32 3.74 10.19
N GLU A 159 14.63 2.73 9.65
CA GLU A 159 15.07 1.33 9.66
C GLU A 159 16.00 1.00 8.47
N ASN A 160 15.85 1.68 7.34
CA ASN A 160 16.46 1.32 6.06
C ASN A 160 17.28 2.46 5.41
N ALA A 161 18.14 3.12 6.19
CA ALA A 161 18.88 4.32 5.76
C ALA A 161 19.64 4.14 4.41
N GLY A 162 20.16 2.97 4.12
CA GLY A 162 20.93 2.71 2.89
C GLY A 162 20.11 2.70 1.59
N SER A 163 18.77 2.64 1.67
CA SER A 163 17.87 2.57 0.50
C SER A 163 16.94 3.77 0.36
N VAL A 164 17.07 4.80 1.20
CA VAL A 164 16.14 5.93 1.29
C VAL A 164 15.95 6.65 -0.04
N LEU A 165 17.04 7.02 -0.72
CA LEU A 165 16.95 7.75 -2.00
C LEU A 165 16.28 6.90 -3.09
N ASN A 166 16.61 5.62 -3.15
CA ASN A 166 16.03 4.70 -4.13
C ASN A 166 14.53 4.50 -3.88
N ALA A 167 14.15 4.28 -2.61
CA ALA A 167 12.76 4.14 -2.22
C ALA A 167 11.96 5.41 -2.50
N LEU A 168 12.51 6.59 -2.22
CA LEU A 168 11.88 7.88 -2.51
C LEU A 168 11.69 8.06 -4.01
N THR A 169 12.72 7.78 -4.82
CA THR A 169 12.63 7.87 -6.28
C THR A 169 11.53 6.94 -6.81
N LEU A 170 11.50 5.69 -6.35
CA LEU A 170 10.48 4.72 -6.77
C LEU A 170 9.07 5.18 -6.40
N LEU A 171 8.88 5.69 -5.18
CA LEU A 171 7.60 6.19 -4.70
C LEU A 171 7.12 7.39 -5.53
N ILE A 172 8.01 8.33 -5.86
CA ILE A 172 7.69 9.49 -6.70
C ILE A 172 7.28 9.02 -8.11
N VAL A 173 8.09 8.17 -8.74
CA VAL A 173 7.80 7.65 -10.08
C VAL A 173 6.46 6.92 -10.13
N ALA A 174 6.19 6.06 -9.15
CA ALA A 174 4.93 5.35 -9.04
C ALA A 174 3.75 6.31 -8.83
N GLY A 175 3.90 7.32 -7.97
CA GLY A 175 2.89 8.36 -7.75
C GLY A 175 2.57 9.14 -9.02
N VAL A 176 3.59 9.56 -9.75
CA VAL A 176 3.42 10.26 -11.05
C VAL A 176 2.68 9.37 -12.05
N ALA A 177 3.07 8.10 -12.18
CA ALA A 177 2.42 7.16 -13.08
C ALA A 177 0.92 6.98 -12.77
N VAL A 178 0.56 6.83 -11.49
CA VAL A 178 -0.83 6.71 -11.05
C VAL A 178 -1.65 7.97 -11.34
N VAL A 179 -1.12 9.14 -11.01
CA VAL A 179 -1.80 10.43 -11.26
C VAL A 179 -2.02 10.64 -12.75
N THR A 180 -1.00 10.34 -13.57
CA THR A 180 -1.09 10.44 -15.02
C THR A 180 -2.15 9.50 -15.58
N ALA A 181 -2.16 8.23 -15.15
CA ALA A 181 -3.17 7.25 -15.56
C ALA A 181 -4.61 7.71 -15.23
N ARG A 182 -4.82 8.31 -14.04
CA ARG A 182 -6.14 8.88 -13.67
C ARG A 182 -6.55 10.04 -14.58
N ARG A 183 -5.62 10.95 -14.89
CA ARG A 183 -5.91 12.09 -15.79
C ARG A 183 -6.32 11.61 -17.18
N PHE A 184 -5.60 10.65 -17.76
CA PHE A 184 -5.95 10.07 -19.06
C PHE A 184 -7.33 9.44 -19.06
N ARG A 185 -7.69 8.69 -18.01
CA ARG A 185 -9.03 8.09 -17.91
C ARG A 185 -10.13 9.13 -17.83
N LYS A 186 -9.92 10.21 -17.05
CA LYS A 186 -10.89 11.30 -16.97
C LYS A 186 -11.09 11.97 -18.33
N ALA A 187 -10.02 12.34 -19.00
CA ALA A 187 -10.08 12.94 -20.33
C ALA A 187 -10.78 12.03 -21.35
N ALA A 188 -10.47 10.73 -21.38
CA ALA A 188 -11.13 9.77 -22.24
C ALA A 188 -12.64 9.64 -21.97
N SER A 189 -13.07 9.73 -20.72
CA SER A 189 -14.50 9.68 -20.36
C SER A 189 -15.28 10.94 -20.75
N GLU A 190 -14.59 12.08 -20.87
CA GLU A 190 -15.20 13.38 -21.31
C GLU A 190 -15.37 13.43 -22.83
N ILE A 191 -14.52 12.74 -23.60
CA ILE A 191 -14.61 12.67 -25.06
C ILE A 191 -15.76 11.77 -25.55
N ILE A 192 -16.14 10.77 -24.73
CA ILE A 192 -17.17 9.77 -25.10
C ILE A 192 -18.60 10.26 -24.72
N ARG A 193 -18.70 11.34 -23.95
CA ARG A 193 -19.98 11.99 -23.60
C ARG A 193 -20.37 13.06 -24.60
#